data_22d1ec7b8ff7f4e5822d6fcf2aed154c
#
_entry.id   22d1ec7b8ff7f4e5822d6fcf2aed154c
#
_cell.length_a   1.000
_cell.length_b   1.000
_cell.length_c   1.000
_cell.angle_alpha   90.00
_cell.angle_beta   90.00
_cell.angle_gamma   90.00
#
_symmetry.space_group_name_H-M   'P 1'
#
loop_
_entity.id
_entity.type
_entity.pdbx_description
1 polymer ?
#
loop_
_entity_poly.entity_id
_entity_poly.type
_entity_poly.pdbx_seq_one_letter_code
_entity_poly.pdbx_strand_id
1 'polypeptide(L)'
;EQIEEYGLAPFIDKCKESVWKYKGMWEDFSRTVGFWADMDNPYVTYDDNFIESEWWALKTIWDKGLLYKGFKIVPYCPRCGTPLSSHEVAQGYKAVKERSAIVRFKVKGEDAYFLAWTTTPWTLPSNVALCVNPEETYLKVKAADGYTYYIAKALADKVLGGLAEEGKAAYEVLETYVGKDLEYKEYEPLYKCAGDAAE
;
A
#
# COMPACT_ATOMS: atom_id res chain seq x y z
N GLU A 1 8.98 5.02 24.78
CA GLU A 1 9.97 5.47 25.80
C GLU A 1 9.31 6.18 26.99
N GLN A 2 8.71 7.39 26.84
CA GLN A 2 8.11 8.13 27.97
C GLN A 2 7.00 7.37 28.72
N ILE A 3 6.15 6.60 28.02
CA ILE A 3 5.11 5.77 28.64
C ILE A 3 5.74 4.60 29.39
N GLU A 4 6.78 4.01 28.85
CA GLU A 4 7.51 2.90 29.49
C GLU A 4 8.25 3.38 30.74
N GLU A 5 8.87 4.57 30.68
CA GLU A 5 9.53 5.21 31.82
C GLU A 5 8.53 5.60 32.94
N TYR A 6 7.35 6.14 32.56
CA TYR A 6 6.29 6.47 33.49
C TYR A 6 5.66 5.22 34.14
N GLY A 7 5.67 4.12 33.41
CA GLY A 7 5.04 2.85 33.79
C GLY A 7 3.65 2.68 33.19
N LEU A 8 3.40 1.50 32.63
CA LEU A 8 2.15 1.21 31.90
C LEU A 8 0.92 1.29 32.82
N ALA A 9 0.98 0.72 34.01
CA ALA A 9 -0.16 0.74 34.95
C ALA A 9 -0.54 2.16 35.40
N PRO A 10 0.40 3.01 35.89
CA PRO A 10 0.08 4.40 36.20
C PRO A 10 -0.42 5.21 35.01
N PHE A 11 0.07 4.91 33.81
CA PHE A 11 -0.43 5.55 32.58
C PHE A 11 -1.88 5.18 32.28
N ILE A 12 -2.25 3.90 32.43
CA ILE A 12 -3.63 3.43 32.25
C ILE A 12 -4.56 4.09 33.28
N ASP A 13 -4.13 4.20 34.52
CA ASP A 13 -4.92 4.84 35.57
C ASP A 13 -5.18 6.33 35.27
N LYS A 14 -4.18 7.03 34.76
CA LYS A 14 -4.32 8.41 34.25
C LYS A 14 -5.30 8.52 33.09
N CYS A 15 -5.28 7.57 32.17
CA CYS A 15 -6.25 7.52 31.07
C CYS A 15 -7.69 7.35 31.61
N LYS A 16 -7.90 6.46 32.57
CA LYS A 16 -9.20 6.25 33.21
C LYS A 16 -9.68 7.50 33.94
N GLU A 17 -8.82 8.13 34.76
CA GLU A 17 -9.15 9.39 35.44
C GLU A 17 -9.59 10.48 34.44
N SER A 18 -8.89 10.60 33.32
CA SER A 18 -9.23 11.56 32.28
C SER A 18 -10.61 11.31 31.68
N VAL A 19 -10.96 10.07 31.39
CA VAL A 19 -12.29 9.69 30.87
C VAL A 19 -13.40 10.14 31.84
N TRP A 20 -13.27 9.85 33.12
CA TRP A 20 -14.28 10.21 34.13
C TRP A 20 -14.43 11.72 34.32
N LYS A 21 -13.34 12.46 34.24
CA LYS A 21 -13.36 13.93 34.26
C LYS A 21 -14.22 14.49 33.12
N TYR A 22 -14.00 14.02 31.91
CA TYR A 22 -14.74 14.52 30.74
C TYR A 22 -16.17 13.96 30.67
N LYS A 23 -16.45 12.78 31.23
CA LYS A 23 -17.81 12.23 31.34
C LYS A 23 -18.75 13.20 32.06
N GLY A 24 -18.34 13.74 33.19
CA GLY A 24 -19.15 14.72 33.95
C GLY A 24 -19.48 15.96 33.09
N MET A 25 -18.51 16.47 32.37
CA MET A 25 -18.72 17.61 31.45
C MET A 25 -19.73 17.29 30.33
N TRP A 26 -19.66 16.07 29.76
CA TRP A 26 -20.61 15.62 28.74
C TRP A 26 -22.03 15.44 29.30
N GLU A 27 -22.18 14.95 30.53
CA GLU A 27 -23.49 14.83 31.21
C GLU A 27 -24.14 16.19 31.44
N ASP A 28 -23.38 17.17 31.94
CA ASP A 28 -23.84 18.54 32.12
C ASP A 28 -24.23 19.22 30.82
N PHE A 29 -23.42 19.02 29.79
CA PHE A 29 -23.74 19.51 28.45
C PHE A 29 -25.04 18.86 27.92
N SER A 30 -25.18 17.55 28.04
CA SER A 30 -26.35 16.80 27.57
C SER A 30 -27.64 17.27 28.30
N ARG A 31 -27.58 17.52 29.62
CA ARG A 31 -28.70 18.10 30.38
C ARG A 31 -29.03 19.51 29.88
N THR A 32 -27.99 20.33 29.58
CA THR A 32 -28.19 21.72 29.16
C THR A 32 -28.89 21.79 27.80
N VAL A 33 -28.54 20.93 26.84
CA VAL A 33 -29.18 20.88 25.53
C VAL A 33 -30.49 20.08 25.50
N GLY A 34 -30.94 19.54 26.64
CA GLY A 34 -32.19 18.79 26.73
C GLY A 34 -32.11 17.38 26.12
N PHE A 35 -30.91 16.79 26.02
CA PHE A 35 -30.73 15.41 25.57
C PHE A 35 -31.02 14.46 26.73
N TRP A 36 -32.00 13.57 26.54
CA TRP A 36 -32.44 12.63 27.58
C TRP A 36 -31.86 11.24 27.31
N ALA A 37 -31.04 10.79 28.24
CA ALA A 37 -30.46 9.45 28.25
C ALA A 37 -30.30 9.01 29.71
N ASP A 38 -30.18 7.70 29.94
CA ASP A 38 -29.83 7.14 31.23
C ASP A 38 -28.35 7.38 31.53
N MET A 39 -28.05 8.50 32.21
CA MET A 39 -26.68 8.88 32.54
C MET A 39 -26.14 8.12 33.76
N ASP A 40 -27.02 7.47 34.54
CA ASP A 40 -26.65 6.71 35.75
C ASP A 40 -26.11 5.31 35.36
N ASN A 41 -26.56 4.76 34.19
CA ASN A 41 -26.10 3.49 33.65
C ASN A 41 -25.43 3.69 32.30
N PRO A 42 -24.27 4.33 32.24
CA PRO A 42 -23.58 4.62 30.97
C PRO A 42 -23.00 3.35 30.37
N TYR A 43 -22.87 3.36 29.03
CA TYR A 43 -22.17 2.34 28.30
C TYR A 43 -20.64 2.58 28.40
N VAL A 44 -19.95 1.71 29.12
CA VAL A 44 -18.51 1.84 29.40
C VAL A 44 -17.75 0.65 28.84
N THR A 45 -16.91 0.91 27.85
CA THR A 45 -16.23 -0.15 27.05
C THR A 45 -15.09 -0.85 27.77
N TYR A 46 -14.63 -0.36 28.90
CA TYR A 46 -13.60 -1.02 29.70
C TYR A 46 -14.13 -1.72 30.95
N ASP A 47 -15.45 -1.72 31.16
CA ASP A 47 -16.09 -2.47 32.25
C ASP A 47 -16.12 -3.96 31.95
N ASP A 48 -15.96 -4.78 32.98
CA ASP A 48 -15.87 -6.25 32.85
C ASP A 48 -17.11 -6.84 32.17
N ASN A 49 -18.28 -6.33 32.41
CA ASN A 49 -19.53 -6.77 31.77
C ASN A 49 -19.53 -6.55 30.26
N PHE A 50 -18.96 -5.41 29.83
CA PHE A 50 -18.80 -5.14 28.39
C PHE A 50 -17.77 -6.08 27.77
N ILE A 51 -16.60 -6.19 28.40
CA ILE A 51 -15.50 -7.05 27.94
C ILE A 51 -15.94 -8.49 27.84
N GLU A 52 -16.67 -9.00 28.83
CA GLU A 52 -17.22 -10.37 28.83
C GLU A 52 -18.17 -10.60 27.62
N SER A 53 -19.06 -9.64 27.37
CA SER A 53 -20.00 -9.68 26.26
C SER A 53 -19.29 -9.65 24.91
N GLU A 54 -18.23 -8.84 24.77
CA GLU A 54 -17.40 -8.78 23.57
C GLU A 54 -16.67 -10.10 23.32
N TRP A 55 -16.07 -10.68 24.36
CA TRP A 55 -15.41 -11.98 24.28
C TRP A 55 -16.37 -13.10 23.92
N TRP A 56 -17.59 -13.08 24.46
CA TRP A 56 -18.62 -14.02 24.07
C TRP A 56 -18.97 -13.90 22.58
N ALA A 57 -19.12 -12.70 22.06
CA ALA A 57 -19.39 -12.46 20.65
C ALA A 57 -18.24 -12.96 19.76
N LEU A 58 -16.98 -12.62 20.10
CA LEU A 58 -15.78 -13.06 19.37
C LEU A 58 -15.66 -14.59 19.41
N LYS A 59 -15.89 -15.21 20.58
CA LYS A 59 -15.88 -16.68 20.68
C LYS A 59 -16.94 -17.33 19.81
N THR A 60 -18.15 -16.77 19.78
CA THR A 60 -19.23 -17.27 18.93
C THR A 60 -18.88 -17.21 17.44
N ILE A 61 -18.21 -16.12 17.01
CA ILE A 61 -17.72 -15.96 15.64
C ILE A 61 -16.62 -16.97 15.34
N TRP A 62 -15.71 -17.18 16.29
CA TRP A 62 -14.63 -18.18 16.19
C TRP A 62 -15.19 -19.59 16.04
N ASP A 63 -16.13 -19.97 16.90
CA ASP A 63 -16.74 -21.32 16.88
C ASP A 63 -17.46 -21.62 15.57
N LYS A 64 -17.93 -20.58 14.87
CA LYS A 64 -18.50 -20.67 13.53
C LYS A 64 -17.45 -20.71 12.40
N GLY A 65 -16.16 -20.65 12.71
CA GLY A 65 -15.07 -20.65 11.71
C GLY A 65 -14.97 -19.36 10.89
N LEU A 66 -15.61 -18.27 11.32
CA LEU A 66 -15.63 -16.99 10.60
C LEU A 66 -14.49 -16.05 11.00
N LEU A 67 -13.80 -16.32 12.11
CA LEU A 67 -12.60 -15.59 12.52
C LEU A 67 -11.37 -16.40 12.13
N TYR A 68 -10.51 -15.82 11.31
CA TYR A 68 -9.30 -16.48 10.79
C TYR A 68 -8.15 -15.49 10.69
N LYS A 69 -6.92 -16.01 10.66
CA LYS A 69 -5.72 -15.22 10.42
C LYS A 69 -5.54 -15.00 8.93
N GLY A 70 -5.55 -13.75 8.50
CA GLY A 70 -5.40 -13.37 7.10
C GLY A 70 -4.38 -12.25 6.89
N PHE A 71 -4.07 -11.97 5.63
CA PHE A 71 -3.21 -10.88 5.23
C PHE A 71 -4.02 -9.77 4.57
N LYS A 72 -3.65 -8.53 4.85
CA LYS A 72 -4.23 -7.35 4.24
C LYS A 72 -3.15 -6.32 3.99
N ILE A 73 -3.17 -5.71 2.80
CA ILE A 73 -2.30 -4.58 2.49
C ILE A 73 -2.85 -3.34 3.19
N VAL A 74 -2.03 -2.72 4.02
CA VAL A 74 -2.35 -1.50 4.75
C VAL A 74 -1.22 -0.49 4.64
N PRO A 75 -1.50 0.82 4.61
CA PRO A 75 -0.49 1.85 4.80
C PRO A 75 0.19 1.66 6.16
N TYR A 76 1.50 1.85 6.20
CA TYR A 76 2.31 1.67 7.40
C TYR A 76 3.24 2.86 7.60
N CYS A 77 3.30 3.40 8.80
CA CYS A 77 4.21 4.48 9.17
C CYS A 77 5.51 3.91 9.76
N PRO A 78 6.64 4.00 9.05
CA PRO A 78 7.92 3.49 9.58
C PRO A 78 8.44 4.29 10.77
N ARG A 79 8.01 5.54 10.93
CA ARG A 79 8.39 6.38 12.07
C ARG A 79 7.66 5.98 13.34
N CYS A 80 6.35 5.74 13.25
CA CYS A 80 5.51 5.35 14.38
C CYS A 80 5.57 3.86 14.67
N GLY A 81 5.96 3.05 13.66
CA GLY A 81 5.95 1.58 13.76
C GLY A 81 4.54 0.98 13.79
N THR A 82 3.55 1.69 13.23
CA THR A 82 2.14 1.29 13.29
C THR A 82 1.47 1.33 11.92
N PRO A 83 0.47 0.47 11.65
CA PRO A 83 -0.40 0.63 10.50
C PRO A 83 -1.26 1.89 10.64
N LEU A 84 -1.62 2.49 9.52
CA LEU A 84 -2.44 3.69 9.45
C LEU A 84 -3.85 3.35 8.97
N SER A 85 -4.84 4.00 9.55
CA SER A 85 -6.21 3.97 9.04
C SER A 85 -6.34 4.76 7.74
N SER A 86 -7.36 4.45 6.93
CA SER A 86 -7.64 5.21 5.71
C SER A 86 -7.92 6.70 6.00
N HIS A 87 -8.50 7.00 7.15
CA HIS A 87 -8.77 8.38 7.59
C HIS A 87 -7.48 9.17 7.86
N GLU A 88 -6.50 8.58 8.54
CA GLU A 88 -5.19 9.20 8.77
C GLU A 88 -4.44 9.45 7.47
N VAL A 89 -4.47 8.47 6.56
CA VAL A 89 -3.83 8.60 5.23
C VAL A 89 -4.48 9.73 4.44
N ALA A 90 -5.82 9.83 4.44
CA ALA A 90 -6.56 10.86 3.70
C ALA A 90 -6.19 12.28 4.13
N GLN A 91 -5.85 12.51 5.40
CA GLN A 91 -5.43 13.81 5.91
C GLN A 91 -3.98 14.19 5.56
N GLY A 92 -3.16 13.23 5.16
CA GLY A 92 -1.73 13.39 4.92
C GLY A 92 -1.32 13.67 3.47
N TYR A 93 -2.27 13.70 2.52
CA TYR A 93 -1.96 13.86 1.10
C TYR A 93 -1.37 15.25 0.81
N LYS A 94 -0.21 15.25 0.16
CA LYS A 94 0.43 16.47 -0.36
C LYS A 94 1.30 16.13 -1.56
N ALA A 95 1.46 17.08 -2.47
CA ALA A 95 2.38 16.94 -3.60
C ALA A 95 3.83 16.98 -3.11
N VAL A 96 4.60 15.97 -3.47
CA VAL A 96 6.03 15.86 -3.19
C VAL A 96 6.79 15.60 -4.49
N LYS A 97 8.06 16.05 -4.55
CA LYS A 97 8.97 15.71 -5.64
C LYS A 97 9.85 14.57 -5.20
N GLU A 98 9.79 13.45 -5.91
CA GLU A 98 10.62 12.29 -5.66
C GLU A 98 11.32 11.81 -6.92
N ARG A 99 12.47 11.16 -6.74
CA ARG A 99 13.15 10.50 -7.86
C ARG A 99 12.39 9.24 -8.22
N SER A 100 12.18 9.04 -9.51
CA SER A 100 11.63 7.81 -10.06
C SER A 100 12.64 7.12 -10.96
N ALA A 101 12.49 5.83 -11.16
CA ALA A 101 13.34 5.05 -12.04
C ALA A 101 12.49 4.35 -13.12
N ILE A 102 13.06 4.26 -14.32
CA ILE A 102 12.56 3.38 -15.37
C ILE A 102 13.54 2.22 -15.46
N VAL A 103 13.05 1.02 -15.23
CA VAL A 103 13.85 -0.20 -15.08
C VAL A 103 13.64 -1.11 -16.26
N ARG A 104 14.71 -1.74 -16.73
CA ARG A 104 14.72 -2.70 -17.84
C ARG A 104 14.70 -4.11 -17.30
N PHE A 105 13.68 -4.89 -17.68
CA PHE A 105 13.57 -6.30 -17.34
C PHE A 105 13.83 -7.12 -18.60
N LYS A 106 14.90 -7.90 -18.63
CA LYS A 106 15.29 -8.71 -19.79
C LYS A 106 14.25 -9.80 -20.04
N VAL A 107 13.71 -9.82 -21.25
CA VAL A 107 12.75 -10.86 -21.65
C VAL A 107 13.49 -12.17 -21.89
N LYS A 108 12.99 -13.28 -21.38
CA LYS A 108 13.57 -14.60 -21.63
C LYS A 108 13.38 -15.01 -23.09
N GLY A 109 14.43 -15.50 -23.70
CA GLY A 109 14.41 -16.02 -25.07
C GLY A 109 14.41 -14.96 -26.18
N GLU A 110 14.46 -13.67 -25.84
CA GLU A 110 14.56 -12.58 -26.84
C GLU A 110 15.53 -11.50 -26.40
N ASP A 111 16.10 -10.80 -27.39
CA ASP A 111 16.93 -9.63 -27.12
C ASP A 111 16.08 -8.36 -26.98
N ALA A 112 15.20 -8.35 -25.99
CA ALA A 112 14.29 -7.26 -25.69
C ALA A 112 14.12 -7.10 -24.17
N TYR A 113 13.58 -5.96 -23.76
CA TYR A 113 13.35 -5.61 -22.36
C TYR A 113 11.95 -5.05 -22.17
N PHE A 114 11.29 -5.43 -21.10
CA PHE A 114 10.15 -4.66 -20.59
C PHE A 114 10.65 -3.42 -19.88
N LEU A 115 9.99 -2.28 -20.10
CA LEU A 115 10.21 -1.06 -19.33
C LEU A 115 9.12 -0.92 -18.28
N ALA A 116 9.53 -0.79 -17.02
CA ALA A 116 8.63 -0.51 -15.91
C ALA A 116 9.10 0.71 -15.13
N TRP A 117 8.16 1.58 -14.79
CA TRP A 117 8.39 2.78 -14.01
C TRP A 117 8.08 2.53 -12.54
N THR A 118 8.92 3.04 -11.64
CA THR A 118 8.71 2.95 -10.19
C THR A 118 9.17 4.22 -9.48
N THR A 119 8.43 4.60 -8.43
CA THR A 119 8.86 5.61 -7.44
C THR A 119 9.53 4.97 -6.22
N THR A 120 9.50 3.64 -6.11
CA THR A 120 10.00 2.88 -4.96
C THR A 120 11.04 1.84 -5.38
N PRO A 121 12.24 2.28 -5.87
CA PRO A 121 13.24 1.35 -6.40
C PRO A 121 13.77 0.34 -5.38
N TRP A 122 13.64 0.59 -4.10
CA TRP A 122 14.00 -0.35 -3.02
C TRP A 122 13.11 -1.60 -2.93
N THR A 123 11.97 -1.61 -3.63
CA THR A 123 11.11 -2.81 -3.73
C THR A 123 11.52 -3.77 -4.85
N LEU A 124 12.42 -3.37 -5.74
CA LEU A 124 12.86 -4.17 -6.89
C LEU A 124 13.47 -5.54 -6.52
N PRO A 125 14.23 -5.70 -5.40
CA PRO A 125 14.71 -7.01 -4.98
C PRO A 125 13.60 -8.04 -4.71
N SER A 126 12.38 -7.57 -4.38
CA SER A 126 11.21 -8.41 -4.13
C SER A 126 10.26 -8.48 -5.31
N ASN A 127 10.68 -8.05 -6.52
CA ASN A 127 9.84 -8.12 -7.71
C ASN A 127 9.55 -9.58 -8.10
N VAL A 128 8.26 -9.88 -8.27
CA VAL A 128 7.78 -11.21 -8.67
C VAL A 128 7.21 -11.19 -10.09
N ALA A 129 6.48 -10.13 -10.45
CA ALA A 129 5.81 -10.03 -11.74
C ALA A 129 5.67 -8.57 -12.20
N LEU A 130 5.52 -8.37 -13.49
CA LEU A 130 5.12 -7.12 -14.12
C LEU A 130 3.63 -7.19 -14.45
N CYS A 131 2.90 -6.11 -14.20
CA CYS A 131 1.49 -6.02 -14.51
C CYS A 131 1.28 -5.14 -15.73
N VAL A 132 0.49 -5.61 -16.69
CA VAL A 132 0.08 -4.87 -17.87
C VAL A 132 -1.44 -4.71 -17.89
N ASN A 133 -1.94 -3.62 -18.46
CA ASN A 133 -3.37 -3.47 -18.68
C ASN A 133 -3.77 -4.30 -19.92
N PRO A 134 -4.69 -5.28 -19.80
CA PRO A 134 -5.01 -6.18 -20.92
C PRO A 134 -5.64 -5.49 -22.11
N GLU A 135 -6.26 -4.32 -21.93
CA GLU A 135 -6.97 -3.58 -23.00
C GLU A 135 -6.09 -2.49 -23.65
N GLU A 136 -4.94 -2.17 -23.07
CA GLU A 136 -4.06 -1.13 -23.58
C GLU A 136 -3.15 -1.65 -24.69
N THR A 137 -2.71 -0.71 -25.55
CA THR A 137 -1.77 -1.00 -26.63
C THR A 137 -0.33 -0.87 -26.14
N TYR A 138 0.48 -1.89 -26.44
CA TYR A 138 1.91 -1.94 -26.19
C TYR A 138 2.67 -2.03 -27.50
N LEU A 139 3.83 -1.41 -27.54
CA LEU A 139 4.72 -1.42 -28.70
C LEU A 139 5.99 -2.20 -28.34
N LYS A 140 6.47 -2.99 -29.31
CA LYS A 140 7.85 -3.45 -29.34
C LYS A 140 8.61 -2.50 -30.25
N VAL A 141 9.60 -1.80 -29.71
CA VAL A 141 10.31 -0.74 -30.42
C VAL A 141 11.82 -0.96 -30.39
N LYS A 142 12.49 -0.63 -31.45
CA LYS A 142 13.94 -0.48 -31.48
C LYS A 142 14.26 0.97 -31.16
N ALA A 143 14.89 1.23 -30.04
CA ALA A 143 15.25 2.58 -29.61
C ALA A 143 16.62 3.01 -30.16
N ALA A 144 16.85 4.32 -30.20
CA ALA A 144 18.12 4.91 -30.70
C ALA A 144 19.32 4.52 -29.82
N ASP A 145 19.12 4.14 -28.57
CA ASP A 145 20.15 3.60 -27.66
C ASP A 145 20.62 2.18 -28.02
N GLY A 146 20.05 1.58 -29.09
CA GLY A 146 20.42 0.26 -29.59
C GLY A 146 19.66 -0.90 -28.93
N TYR A 147 18.79 -0.67 -27.94
CA TYR A 147 18.01 -1.71 -27.31
C TYR A 147 16.60 -1.86 -27.91
N THR A 148 16.01 -3.01 -27.70
CA THR A 148 14.61 -3.28 -28.06
C THR A 148 13.77 -3.28 -26.79
N TYR A 149 12.65 -2.55 -26.80
CA TYR A 149 11.79 -2.37 -25.61
C TYR A 149 10.35 -2.73 -25.88
N TYR A 150 9.71 -3.31 -24.88
CA TYR A 150 8.25 -3.37 -24.74
C TYR A 150 7.80 -2.21 -23.86
N ILE A 151 6.94 -1.34 -24.37
CA ILE A 151 6.47 -0.13 -23.71
C ILE A 151 5.01 0.15 -24.05
N ALA A 152 4.23 0.71 -23.13
CA ALA A 152 2.90 1.20 -23.42
C ALA A 152 2.96 2.31 -24.49
N LYS A 153 2.12 2.22 -25.54
CA LYS A 153 2.09 3.18 -26.65
C LYS A 153 1.93 4.61 -26.16
N ALA A 154 1.03 4.83 -25.19
CA ALA A 154 0.77 6.15 -24.63
C ALA A 154 1.98 6.80 -23.92
N LEU A 155 2.99 6.01 -23.55
CA LEU A 155 4.18 6.48 -22.83
C LEU A 155 5.45 6.46 -23.67
N ALA A 156 5.43 5.90 -24.89
CA ALA A 156 6.61 5.70 -25.72
C ALA A 156 7.35 7.03 -26.00
N ASP A 157 6.64 8.05 -26.44
CA ASP A 157 7.24 9.37 -26.76
C ASP A 157 7.77 10.07 -25.50
N LYS A 158 7.06 9.96 -24.37
CA LYS A 158 7.47 10.57 -23.11
C LYS A 158 8.74 9.94 -22.55
N VAL A 159 8.89 8.62 -22.68
CA VAL A 159 10.00 7.85 -22.10
C VAL A 159 11.20 7.82 -23.02
N LEU A 160 10.98 7.59 -24.30
CA LEU A 160 12.05 7.39 -25.29
C LEU A 160 12.37 8.63 -26.11
N GLY A 161 11.48 9.64 -26.12
CA GLY A 161 11.65 10.85 -26.93
C GLY A 161 12.97 11.61 -26.65
N GLY A 162 13.47 11.54 -25.42
CA GLY A 162 14.79 12.11 -25.08
C GLY A 162 16.00 11.40 -25.70
N LEU A 163 15.81 10.26 -26.35
CA LEU A 163 16.85 9.52 -27.08
C LEU A 163 16.98 9.97 -28.57
N ALA A 164 16.11 10.87 -29.02
CA ALA A 164 16.18 11.41 -30.38
C ALA A 164 17.51 12.17 -30.61
N GLU A 165 18.22 11.83 -31.64
CA GLU A 165 19.35 12.59 -32.16
C GLU A 165 18.89 13.52 -33.30
N GLU A 166 19.64 14.56 -33.62
CA GLU A 166 19.30 15.47 -34.72
C GLU A 166 19.12 14.68 -36.05
N GLY A 167 17.90 14.76 -36.59
CA GLY A 167 17.51 14.11 -37.84
C GLY A 167 17.16 12.64 -37.73
N LYS A 168 17.15 12.03 -36.55
CA LYS A 168 16.74 10.62 -36.34
C LYS A 168 15.57 10.49 -35.41
N ALA A 169 14.72 9.50 -35.66
CA ALA A 169 13.64 9.16 -34.75
C ALA A 169 14.20 8.54 -33.44
N ALA A 170 13.56 8.83 -32.32
CA ALA A 170 13.94 8.27 -31.01
C ALA A 170 13.81 6.74 -30.95
N TYR A 171 12.88 6.19 -31.71
CA TYR A 171 12.64 4.76 -31.81
C TYR A 171 11.92 4.40 -33.12
N GLU A 172 12.02 3.15 -33.52
CA GLU A 172 11.28 2.52 -34.61
C GLU A 172 10.32 1.47 -34.05
N VAL A 173 9.06 1.49 -34.49
CA VAL A 173 8.05 0.51 -34.04
C VAL A 173 8.24 -0.76 -34.86
N LEU A 174 8.56 -1.87 -34.20
CA LEU A 174 8.71 -3.19 -34.82
C LEU A 174 7.38 -3.93 -34.84
N GLU A 175 6.69 -3.98 -33.70
CA GLU A 175 5.46 -4.74 -33.51
C GLU A 175 4.51 -4.00 -32.55
N THR A 176 3.22 -4.33 -32.66
CA THR A 176 2.17 -3.78 -31.78
C THR A 176 1.40 -4.92 -31.16
N TYR A 177 1.13 -4.82 -29.86
CA TYR A 177 0.43 -5.81 -29.07
C TYR A 177 -0.72 -5.17 -28.31
N VAL A 178 -1.74 -5.95 -28.00
CA VAL A 178 -2.68 -5.65 -26.92
C VAL A 178 -2.10 -6.25 -25.63
N GLY A 179 -2.32 -5.61 -24.49
CA GLY A 179 -1.71 -6.06 -23.22
C GLY A 179 -1.97 -7.53 -22.90
N LYS A 180 -3.14 -8.05 -23.29
CA LYS A 180 -3.50 -9.48 -23.14
C LYS A 180 -2.53 -10.42 -23.88
N ASP A 181 -1.95 -9.99 -24.99
CA ASP A 181 -1.01 -10.80 -25.77
C ASP A 181 0.36 -10.95 -25.10
N LEU A 182 0.61 -10.13 -24.05
CA LEU A 182 1.83 -10.17 -23.25
C LEU A 182 1.70 -11.05 -22.01
N GLU A 183 0.51 -11.65 -21.78
CA GLU A 183 0.26 -12.52 -20.64
C GLU A 183 1.21 -13.72 -20.65
N TYR A 184 1.74 -14.07 -19.47
CA TYR A 184 2.71 -15.16 -19.27
C TYR A 184 4.07 -15.00 -19.99
N LYS A 185 4.38 -13.82 -20.54
CA LYS A 185 5.71 -13.56 -21.08
C LYS A 185 6.72 -13.47 -19.94
N GLU A 186 7.70 -14.34 -19.95
CA GLU A 186 8.69 -14.44 -18.87
C GLU A 186 9.85 -13.46 -19.06
N TYR A 187 10.43 -13.01 -17.94
CA TYR A 187 11.63 -12.18 -17.91
C TYR A 187 12.63 -12.67 -16.86
N GLU A 188 13.87 -12.22 -16.98
CA GLU A 188 14.92 -12.55 -16.02
C GLU A 188 14.80 -11.68 -14.76
N PRO A 189 14.94 -12.24 -13.55
CA PRO A 189 14.96 -11.46 -12.32
C PRO A 189 16.10 -10.41 -12.36
N LEU A 190 15.82 -9.21 -11.88
CA LEU A 190 16.86 -8.16 -11.75
C LEU A 190 17.95 -8.53 -10.75
N TYR A 191 17.57 -9.25 -9.69
CA TYR A 191 18.45 -9.64 -8.60
C TYR A 191 18.20 -11.10 -8.21
N LYS A 192 19.25 -11.83 -7.95
CA LYS A 192 19.18 -13.21 -7.43
C LYS A 192 19.13 -13.23 -5.89
N CYS A 193 18.20 -12.46 -5.32
CA CYS A 193 18.10 -12.31 -3.86
C CYS A 193 17.55 -13.55 -3.15
N ALA A 194 16.74 -14.36 -3.84
CA ALA A 194 16.14 -15.57 -3.25
C ALA A 194 17.01 -16.83 -3.42
N GLY A 195 18.18 -16.75 -4.08
CA GLY A 195 19.01 -17.90 -4.41
C GLY A 195 18.23 -18.92 -5.24
N ASP A 196 18.61 -20.19 -5.09
CA ASP A 196 18.00 -21.31 -5.83
C ASP A 196 16.58 -21.67 -5.31
N ALA A 197 16.08 -21.00 -4.30
CA ALA A 197 14.75 -21.25 -3.71
C ALA A 197 13.59 -20.60 -4.50
N ALA A 198 13.91 -19.87 -5.58
CA ALA A 198 12.94 -19.14 -6.42
C ALA A 198 12.72 -19.77 -7.81
N GLU A 199 13.26 -20.98 -8.06
CA GLU A 199 13.01 -21.75 -9.28
C GLU A 199 11.84 -22.72 -9.14
#